data_1fb21f511da153035d03bb88ca28f24a
#
_entry.id   1fb21f511da153035d03bb88ca28f24a
#
_cell.length_a   1.000
_cell.length_b   1.000
_cell.length_c   1.000
_cell.angle_alpha   90.00
_cell.angle_beta   90.00
_cell.angle_gamma   90.00
#
_symmetry.space_group_name_H-M   'P 1'
#
loop_
_entity.id
_entity.type
_entity.pdbx_description
1 polymer ?
#
loop_
_entity_poly.entity_id
_entity_poly.type
_entity_poly.pdbx_seq_one_letter_code
_entity_poly.pdbx_strand_id
1 'polypeptide(L)'
;KKEFLNELSDGYQSVITLGCNIIEGLLLNNESIENASGFVVIDEIGANLHPRWKMQIVKRLRRTFPNVQFLVTTHDPLCLKGIEEGETYVLKSNEGQLEVLTDLPNPSEYRADQLLTSEFFGLYSTVDPELEKEFKEYYELLYRPDKSLNSQENERLIELKKELRKKNHLGDSFREELLYVAIDEILAKQKKSDKPFSRLEVEKEVKEKAIELIDQFLSDIEE
;
A
#
# COMPACT_ATOMS: atom_id res chain seq x y z
N LYS A 1 23.01 -29.82 -14.44
CA LYS A 1 22.23 -29.63 -15.68
C LYS A 1 22.61 -28.26 -16.21
N LYS A 2 23.04 -28.13 -17.45
CA LYS A 2 23.24 -26.82 -18.09
C LYS A 2 21.86 -26.41 -18.61
N GLU A 3 21.35 -25.30 -18.11
CA GLU A 3 20.12 -24.68 -18.60
C GLU A 3 20.50 -23.48 -19.45
N PHE A 4 19.83 -23.31 -20.57
CA PHE A 4 20.05 -22.15 -21.43
C PHE A 4 19.24 -20.97 -20.93
N LEU A 5 19.71 -19.74 -21.17
CA LEU A 5 19.05 -18.51 -20.72
C LEU A 5 17.59 -18.42 -21.18
N ASN A 6 17.29 -18.90 -22.37
CA ASN A 6 15.95 -18.94 -22.95
C ASN A 6 15.02 -19.99 -22.33
N GLU A 7 15.54 -20.89 -21.48
CA GLU A 7 14.77 -21.88 -20.73
C GLU A 7 14.35 -21.36 -19.35
N LEU A 8 14.90 -20.21 -18.93
CA LEU A 8 14.57 -19.57 -17.68
C LEU A 8 13.28 -18.74 -17.80
N SER A 9 12.59 -18.52 -16.68
CA SER A 9 11.44 -17.61 -16.68
C SER A 9 11.87 -16.17 -16.99
N ASP A 10 10.96 -15.37 -17.56
CA ASP A 10 11.21 -13.98 -17.97
C ASP A 10 11.83 -13.14 -16.86
N GLY A 11 11.40 -13.35 -15.60
CA GLY A 11 11.96 -12.65 -14.45
C GLY A 11 13.44 -12.97 -14.20
N TYR A 12 13.86 -14.24 -14.36
CA TYR A 12 15.27 -14.61 -14.27
C TYR A 12 16.08 -14.04 -15.42
N GLN A 13 15.55 -14.10 -16.64
CA GLN A 13 16.18 -13.53 -17.82
C GLN A 13 16.40 -12.03 -17.63
N SER A 14 15.42 -11.28 -17.13
CA SER A 14 15.48 -9.85 -16.88
C SER A 14 16.57 -9.49 -15.87
N VAL A 15 16.68 -10.20 -14.75
CA VAL A 15 17.72 -9.95 -13.74
C VAL A 15 19.12 -10.23 -14.27
N ILE A 16 19.30 -11.35 -14.97
CA ILE A 16 20.60 -11.72 -15.55
C ILE A 16 21.01 -10.69 -16.62
N THR A 17 20.10 -10.33 -17.51
CA THR A 17 20.34 -9.33 -18.55
C THR A 17 20.69 -7.97 -17.94
N LEU A 18 19.95 -7.52 -16.93
CA LEU A 18 20.25 -6.29 -16.21
C LEU A 18 21.65 -6.33 -15.60
N GLY A 19 21.99 -7.42 -14.90
CA GLY A 19 23.32 -7.61 -14.30
C GLY A 19 24.43 -7.61 -15.35
N CYS A 20 24.26 -8.33 -16.46
CA CYS A 20 25.25 -8.34 -17.55
C CYS A 20 25.43 -6.97 -18.18
N ASN A 21 24.36 -6.22 -18.45
CA ASN A 21 24.44 -4.88 -19.03
C ASN A 21 25.17 -3.90 -18.10
N ILE A 22 24.91 -3.96 -16.79
CA ILE A 22 25.63 -3.14 -15.81
C ILE A 22 27.12 -3.49 -15.81
N ILE A 23 27.46 -4.78 -15.76
CA ILE A 23 28.85 -5.26 -15.75
C ILE A 23 29.56 -4.82 -17.03
N GLU A 24 28.93 -5.04 -18.19
CA GLU A 24 29.51 -4.63 -19.48
C GLU A 24 29.79 -3.12 -19.53
N GLY A 25 28.77 -2.32 -19.14
CA GLY A 25 28.93 -0.85 -19.12
C GLY A 25 30.03 -0.36 -18.16
N LEU A 26 30.13 -0.98 -16.99
CA LEU A 26 31.16 -0.62 -16.00
C LEU A 26 32.57 -1.01 -16.48
N LEU A 27 32.75 -2.16 -17.13
CA LEU A 27 34.04 -2.64 -17.62
C LEU A 27 34.56 -1.83 -18.80
N LEU A 28 33.75 -1.02 -19.47
CA LEU A 28 34.25 -0.10 -20.50
C LEU A 28 35.24 0.94 -19.95
N ASN A 29 35.13 1.30 -18.67
CA ASN A 29 35.90 2.36 -18.03
C ASN A 29 36.65 1.91 -16.76
N ASN A 30 36.56 0.63 -16.39
CA ASN A 30 37.19 0.07 -15.20
C ASN A 30 37.92 -1.23 -15.55
N GLU A 31 39.08 -1.46 -14.93
CA GLU A 31 39.89 -2.66 -15.18
C GLU A 31 39.31 -3.92 -14.53
N SER A 32 38.57 -3.77 -13.44
CA SER A 32 37.90 -4.88 -12.73
C SER A 32 36.55 -4.46 -12.18
N ILE A 33 35.65 -5.44 -11.99
CA ILE A 33 34.32 -5.17 -11.49
C ILE A 33 34.31 -4.92 -9.97
N GLU A 34 35.23 -5.48 -9.21
CA GLU A 34 35.34 -5.37 -7.77
C GLU A 34 35.51 -3.93 -7.30
N ASN A 35 36.27 -3.15 -8.07
CA ASN A 35 36.55 -1.75 -7.77
C ASN A 35 35.86 -0.78 -8.73
N ALA A 36 35.01 -1.30 -9.61
CA ALA A 36 34.32 -0.48 -10.59
C ALA A 36 33.44 0.58 -9.91
N SER A 37 33.61 1.81 -10.39
CA SER A 37 32.77 2.94 -9.98
C SER A 37 32.11 3.54 -11.22
N GLY A 38 30.93 4.11 -11.01
CA GLY A 38 30.18 4.70 -12.12
C GLY A 38 28.83 5.23 -11.70
N PHE A 39 28.11 5.73 -12.69
CA PHE A 39 26.72 6.17 -12.56
C PHE A 39 25.86 5.35 -13.52
N VAL A 40 24.83 4.70 -12.97
CA VAL A 40 23.95 3.80 -13.70
C VAL A 40 22.52 4.31 -13.59
N VAL A 41 21.87 4.49 -14.73
CA VAL A 41 20.45 4.87 -14.83
C VAL A 41 19.65 3.65 -15.25
N ILE A 42 18.61 3.33 -14.49
CA ILE A 42 17.70 2.21 -14.78
C ILE A 42 16.28 2.74 -14.83
N ASP A 43 15.68 2.64 -16.00
CA ASP A 43 14.27 2.95 -16.14
C ASP A 43 13.44 1.71 -15.80
N GLU A 44 12.46 1.88 -14.93
CA GLU A 44 11.53 0.85 -14.48
C GLU A 44 12.21 -0.41 -13.90
N ILE A 45 12.95 -0.24 -12.79
CA ILE A 45 13.73 -1.32 -12.15
C ILE A 45 12.93 -2.58 -11.81
N GLY A 46 11.60 -2.44 -11.63
CA GLY A 46 10.68 -3.52 -11.31
C GLY A 46 10.14 -4.30 -12.50
N ALA A 47 10.45 -3.89 -13.74
CA ALA A 47 9.88 -4.50 -14.94
C ALA A 47 10.17 -6.00 -15.00
N ASN A 48 9.10 -6.79 -15.23
CA ASN A 48 9.14 -8.26 -15.36
C ASN A 48 9.68 -9.02 -14.15
N LEU A 49 9.91 -8.38 -13.01
CA LEU A 49 10.39 -9.05 -11.81
C LEU A 49 9.24 -9.67 -10.99
N HIS A 50 9.47 -10.89 -10.49
CA HIS A 50 8.59 -11.47 -9.49
C HIS A 50 8.56 -10.60 -8.20
N PRO A 51 7.42 -10.47 -7.48
CA PRO A 51 7.28 -9.62 -6.29
C PRO A 51 8.40 -9.78 -5.25
N ARG A 52 8.85 -11.02 -4.99
CA ARG A 52 9.98 -11.27 -4.07
C ARG A 52 11.30 -10.64 -4.53
N TRP A 53 11.51 -10.54 -5.84
CA TRP A 53 12.70 -9.92 -6.41
C TRP A 53 12.61 -8.41 -6.35
N LYS A 54 11.44 -7.83 -6.64
CA LYS A 54 11.18 -6.39 -6.51
C LYS A 54 11.56 -5.87 -5.12
N MET A 55 11.17 -6.60 -4.07
CA MET A 55 11.50 -6.25 -2.68
C MET A 55 13.00 -6.31 -2.34
N GLN A 56 13.82 -6.91 -3.18
CA GLN A 56 15.24 -7.15 -2.88
C GLN A 56 16.19 -6.50 -3.88
N ILE A 57 15.70 -6.09 -5.04
CA ILE A 57 16.56 -5.67 -6.16
C ILE A 57 17.47 -4.51 -5.79
N VAL A 58 16.97 -3.49 -5.12
CA VAL A 58 17.76 -2.33 -4.67
C VAL A 58 18.88 -2.75 -3.73
N LYS A 59 18.56 -3.53 -2.69
CA LYS A 59 19.58 -4.03 -1.74
C LYS A 59 20.63 -4.89 -2.42
N ARG A 60 20.22 -5.71 -3.39
CA ARG A 60 21.15 -6.58 -4.13
C ARG A 60 22.08 -5.76 -5.01
N LEU A 61 21.57 -4.76 -5.76
CA LEU A 61 22.39 -3.87 -6.58
C LEU A 61 23.42 -3.13 -5.73
N ARG A 62 23.02 -2.52 -4.63
CA ARG A 62 23.94 -1.84 -3.70
C ARG A 62 25.03 -2.76 -3.17
N ARG A 63 24.66 -3.98 -2.77
CA ARG A 63 25.63 -4.95 -2.25
C ARG A 63 26.60 -5.44 -3.33
N THR A 64 26.11 -5.61 -4.56
CA THR A 64 26.92 -6.13 -5.66
C THR A 64 27.85 -5.07 -6.23
N PHE A 65 27.41 -3.81 -6.25
CA PHE A 65 28.14 -2.67 -6.84
C PHE A 65 28.26 -1.51 -5.85
N PRO A 66 29.08 -1.64 -4.80
CA PRO A 66 29.09 -0.70 -3.66
C PRO A 66 29.61 0.71 -4.03
N ASN A 67 30.38 0.84 -5.11
CA ASN A 67 30.96 2.11 -5.57
C ASN A 67 30.18 2.70 -6.76
N VAL A 68 29.00 2.17 -7.07
CA VAL A 68 28.17 2.64 -8.17
C VAL A 68 27.00 3.44 -7.62
N GLN A 69 26.80 4.63 -8.16
CA GLN A 69 25.60 5.41 -7.91
C GLN A 69 24.49 4.99 -8.89
N PHE A 70 23.34 4.67 -8.35
CA PHE A 70 22.15 4.31 -9.14
C PHE A 70 21.14 5.44 -9.15
N LEU A 71 20.61 5.77 -10.32
CA LEU A 71 19.37 6.53 -10.48
C LEU A 71 18.35 5.60 -11.11
N VAL A 72 17.27 5.34 -10.39
CA VAL A 72 16.27 4.36 -10.84
C VAL A 72 14.87 4.96 -10.84
N THR A 73 14.06 4.58 -11.81
CA THR A 73 12.63 4.89 -11.81
C THR A 73 11.81 3.64 -11.49
N THR A 74 10.66 3.82 -10.90
CA THR A 74 9.67 2.75 -10.69
C THR A 74 8.29 3.33 -10.42
N HIS A 75 7.28 2.58 -10.79
CA HIS A 75 5.88 2.79 -10.38
C HIS A 75 5.39 1.63 -9.47
N ASP A 76 6.30 0.78 -8.96
CA ASP A 76 5.97 -0.38 -8.13
C ASP A 76 6.37 -0.15 -6.66
N PRO A 77 5.40 -0.16 -5.71
CA PRO A 77 5.68 0.08 -4.30
C PRO A 77 6.63 -0.96 -3.68
N LEU A 78 6.71 -2.17 -4.24
CA LEU A 78 7.61 -3.21 -3.74
C LEU A 78 9.08 -2.87 -4.01
N CYS A 79 9.37 -2.11 -5.06
CA CYS A 79 10.74 -1.69 -5.37
C CYS A 79 11.28 -0.64 -4.38
N LEU A 80 10.41 0.05 -3.65
CA LEU A 80 10.81 0.99 -2.60
C LEU A 80 11.31 0.28 -1.32
N LYS A 81 11.14 -1.04 -1.23
CA LYS A 81 11.69 -1.81 -0.10
C LYS A 81 13.20 -1.92 -0.20
N GLY A 82 13.90 -1.33 0.75
CA GLY A 82 15.37 -1.33 0.78
C GLY A 82 16.01 -0.02 0.32
N ILE A 83 15.20 0.99 0.06
CA ILE A 83 15.60 2.37 -0.08
C ILE A 83 15.68 2.98 1.33
N GLU A 84 16.63 3.87 1.55
CA GLU A 84 16.85 4.59 2.80
C GLU A 84 16.17 5.97 2.76
N GLU A 85 16.06 6.60 3.93
CA GLU A 85 15.51 7.94 4.05
C GLU A 85 16.30 8.96 3.20
N GLY A 86 15.59 9.86 2.51
CA GLY A 86 16.19 10.87 1.65
C GLY A 86 16.62 10.39 0.25
N GLU A 87 16.43 9.12 -0.08
CA GLU A 87 16.81 8.58 -1.41
C GLU A 87 15.65 8.51 -2.40
N THR A 88 14.45 8.89 -1.98
CA THR A 88 13.24 8.83 -2.82
C THR A 88 12.78 10.21 -3.22
N TYR A 89 12.48 10.35 -4.50
CA TYR A 89 11.89 11.55 -5.10
C TYR A 89 10.59 11.16 -5.78
N VAL A 90 9.50 11.87 -5.49
CA VAL A 90 8.22 11.65 -6.17
C VAL A 90 7.98 12.77 -7.16
N LEU A 91 7.75 12.40 -8.41
CA LEU A 91 7.42 13.33 -9.50
C LEU A 91 5.91 13.39 -9.65
N LYS A 92 5.31 14.55 -9.40
CA LYS A 92 3.89 14.80 -9.61
C LYS A 92 3.69 15.78 -10.75
N SER A 93 2.71 15.52 -11.60
CA SER A 93 2.24 16.49 -12.60
C SER A 93 1.02 17.22 -12.04
N ASN A 94 1.13 18.52 -11.84
CA ASN A 94 0.05 19.39 -11.39
C ASN A 94 -0.20 20.48 -12.41
N GLU A 95 -1.36 20.47 -13.08
CA GLU A 95 -1.73 21.45 -14.10
C GLU A 95 -0.68 21.67 -15.20
N GLY A 96 0.06 20.61 -15.58
CA GLY A 96 1.11 20.67 -16.59
C GLY A 96 2.47 21.14 -16.06
N GLN A 97 2.60 21.42 -14.78
CA GLN A 97 3.89 21.67 -14.11
C GLN A 97 4.36 20.42 -13.39
N LEU A 98 5.67 20.16 -13.46
CA LEU A 98 6.30 19.06 -12.74
C LEU A 98 6.72 19.54 -11.35
N GLU A 99 6.16 18.91 -10.32
CA GLU A 99 6.53 19.11 -8.93
C GLU A 99 7.37 17.92 -8.46
N VAL A 100 8.42 18.18 -7.69
CA VAL A 100 9.30 17.16 -7.11
C VAL A 100 9.14 17.19 -5.59
N LEU A 101 8.65 16.10 -5.01
CA LEU A 101 8.59 15.94 -3.56
C LEU A 101 9.85 15.24 -3.07
N THR A 102 10.54 15.85 -2.10
CA THR A 102 11.83 15.38 -1.57
C THR A 102 11.81 15.06 -0.08
N ASP A 103 10.91 15.67 0.68
CA ASP A 103 10.77 15.46 2.13
C ASP A 103 9.76 14.35 2.39
N LEU A 104 10.17 13.12 2.10
CA LEU A 104 9.35 11.93 2.19
C LEU A 104 9.82 11.03 3.34
N PRO A 105 8.90 10.41 4.09
CA PRO A 105 9.26 9.46 5.13
C PRO A 105 9.97 8.23 4.55
N ASN A 106 10.58 7.43 5.42
CA ASN A 106 11.26 6.20 4.99
C ASN A 106 10.27 5.18 4.41
N PRO A 107 10.31 4.87 3.10
CA PRO A 107 9.34 3.97 2.46
C PRO A 107 9.44 2.52 2.96
N SER A 108 10.56 2.12 3.56
CA SER A 108 10.76 0.77 4.10
C SER A 108 9.86 0.46 5.30
N GLU A 109 9.38 1.48 6.01
CA GLU A 109 8.52 1.35 7.19
C GLU A 109 7.05 1.10 6.84
N TYR A 110 6.66 1.40 5.60
CA TYR A 110 5.28 1.27 5.14
C TYR A 110 5.01 -0.14 4.59
N ARG A 111 3.78 -0.63 4.72
CA ARG A 111 3.31 -1.77 3.95
C ARG A 111 3.05 -1.34 2.50
N ALA A 112 2.93 -2.31 1.58
CA ALA A 112 2.72 -2.01 0.16
C ALA A 112 1.41 -1.25 -0.10
N ASP A 113 0.32 -1.63 0.58
CA ASP A 113 -0.97 -0.96 0.53
C ASP A 113 -0.90 0.49 1.08
N GLN A 114 -0.16 0.69 2.15
CA GLN A 114 0.08 2.02 2.72
C GLN A 114 0.91 2.92 1.79
N LEU A 115 1.91 2.36 1.10
CA LEU A 115 2.68 3.11 0.09
C LEU A 115 1.77 3.57 -1.05
N LEU A 116 0.89 2.70 -1.55
CA LEU A 116 -0.03 3.01 -2.63
C LEU A 116 -0.97 4.18 -2.28
N THR A 117 -1.44 4.25 -1.04
CA THR A 117 -2.36 5.32 -0.57
C THR A 117 -1.67 6.52 0.07
N SER A 118 -0.34 6.53 0.09
CA SER A 118 0.47 7.62 0.64
C SER A 118 0.89 8.62 -0.44
N GLU A 119 1.71 9.60 -0.03
CA GLU A 119 2.28 10.62 -0.92
C GLU A 119 3.17 10.04 -2.02
N PHE A 120 3.70 8.82 -1.84
CA PHE A 120 4.53 8.14 -2.83
C PHE A 120 3.79 7.84 -4.13
N PHE A 121 2.54 7.36 -4.04
CA PHE A 121 1.75 6.95 -5.21
C PHE A 121 0.44 7.72 -5.35
N GLY A 122 -0.08 8.29 -4.28
CA GLY A 122 -1.23 9.18 -4.28
C GLY A 122 -2.54 8.52 -4.69
N LEU A 123 -2.68 7.20 -4.57
CA LEU A 123 -3.95 6.55 -4.78
C LEU A 123 -4.91 6.91 -3.64
N TYR A 124 -6.15 7.16 -3.97
CA TYR A 124 -7.19 7.42 -2.97
C TYR A 124 -7.54 6.15 -2.18
N SER A 125 -7.59 5.02 -2.86
CA SER A 125 -7.95 3.72 -2.30
C SER A 125 -7.25 2.60 -3.08
N THR A 126 -7.00 1.46 -2.44
CA THR A 126 -6.55 0.22 -3.08
C THR A 126 -7.70 -0.75 -3.37
N VAL A 127 -8.92 -0.32 -3.08
CA VAL A 127 -10.15 -1.09 -3.26
C VAL A 127 -10.68 -0.84 -4.68
N ASP A 128 -11.35 -1.84 -5.25
CA ASP A 128 -12.03 -1.72 -6.54
C ASP A 128 -13.03 -0.55 -6.54
N PRO A 129 -13.08 0.27 -7.60
CA PRO A 129 -13.96 1.45 -7.65
C PRO A 129 -15.46 1.15 -7.50
N GLU A 130 -15.93 -0.03 -7.91
CA GLU A 130 -17.33 -0.45 -7.71
C GLU A 130 -17.58 -0.77 -6.23
N LEU A 131 -16.64 -1.46 -5.63
CA LEU A 131 -16.68 -1.77 -4.20
C LEU A 131 -16.57 -0.50 -3.33
N GLU A 132 -15.78 0.47 -3.75
CA GLU A 132 -15.69 1.77 -3.07
C GLU A 132 -17.04 2.51 -3.07
N LYS A 133 -17.82 2.42 -4.15
CA LYS A 133 -19.19 2.96 -4.20
C LYS A 133 -20.13 2.21 -3.24
N GLU A 134 -20.03 0.88 -3.17
CA GLU A 134 -20.81 0.07 -2.23
C GLU A 134 -20.49 0.45 -0.76
N PHE A 135 -19.20 0.66 -0.44
CA PHE A 135 -18.80 1.16 0.88
C PHE A 135 -19.36 2.56 1.17
N LYS A 136 -19.27 3.47 0.20
CA LYS A 136 -19.78 4.82 0.36
C LYS A 136 -21.29 4.82 0.61
N GLU A 137 -22.06 4.06 -0.17
CA GLU A 137 -23.51 3.86 0.02
C GLU A 137 -23.81 3.26 1.38
N TYR A 138 -23.08 2.22 1.79
CA TYR A 138 -23.23 1.57 3.09
C TYR A 138 -23.02 2.56 4.24
N TYR A 139 -21.96 3.35 4.21
CA TYR A 139 -21.69 4.33 5.25
C TYR A 139 -22.63 5.53 5.23
N GLU A 140 -23.11 5.97 4.07
CA GLU A 140 -24.13 7.01 3.97
C GLU A 140 -25.46 6.56 4.62
N LEU A 141 -25.86 5.32 4.43
CA LEU A 141 -27.05 4.76 5.06
C LEU A 141 -26.84 4.51 6.57
N LEU A 142 -25.70 3.93 6.95
CA LEU A 142 -25.39 3.60 8.33
C LEU A 142 -25.32 4.84 9.25
N TYR A 143 -24.78 5.96 8.72
CA TYR A 143 -24.51 7.16 9.52
C TYR A 143 -25.45 8.33 9.25
N ARG A 144 -26.62 8.06 8.66
CA ARG A 144 -27.62 9.10 8.45
C ARG A 144 -28.04 9.73 9.78
N PRO A 145 -28.07 11.08 9.90
CA PRO A 145 -28.30 11.77 11.18
C PRO A 145 -29.64 11.49 11.83
N ASP A 146 -30.66 11.23 11.04
CA ASP A 146 -32.06 11.15 11.46
C ASP A 146 -32.57 9.71 11.67
N LYS A 147 -31.79 8.75 11.98
CA LYS A 147 -32.17 7.34 12.30
C LYS A 147 -33.51 6.80 11.67
N SER A 148 -34.11 7.55 10.77
CA SER A 148 -35.32 7.18 10.04
C SER A 148 -34.98 6.69 8.65
N LEU A 149 -34.38 5.47 8.59
CA LEU A 149 -34.34 4.73 7.35
C LEU A 149 -35.73 4.28 7.01
N ASN A 150 -36.18 4.49 5.78
CA ASN A 150 -37.40 3.86 5.30
C ASN A 150 -37.17 2.35 5.12
N SER A 151 -38.24 1.56 4.94
CA SER A 151 -38.16 0.11 4.82
C SER A 151 -37.19 -0.33 3.69
N GLN A 152 -37.18 0.37 2.54
CA GLN A 152 -36.31 0.05 1.41
C GLN A 152 -34.83 0.34 1.71
N GLU A 153 -34.55 1.46 2.38
CA GLU A 153 -33.17 1.83 2.79
C GLU A 153 -32.63 0.85 3.82
N ASN A 154 -33.48 0.37 4.73
CA ASN A 154 -33.07 -0.64 5.72
C ASN A 154 -32.76 -2.00 5.06
N GLU A 155 -33.60 -2.43 4.10
CA GLU A 155 -33.33 -3.62 3.30
C GLU A 155 -32.01 -3.49 2.53
N ARG A 156 -31.79 -2.34 1.90
CA ARG A 156 -30.55 -2.07 1.14
C ARG A 156 -29.30 -2.07 2.04
N LEU A 157 -29.39 -1.51 3.25
CA LEU A 157 -28.33 -1.54 4.24
C LEU A 157 -27.96 -2.98 4.64
N ILE A 158 -28.95 -3.82 4.88
CA ILE A 158 -28.76 -5.25 5.22
C ILE A 158 -28.12 -6.00 4.05
N GLU A 159 -28.57 -5.74 2.82
CA GLU A 159 -28.00 -6.34 1.61
C GLU A 159 -26.54 -5.96 1.42
N LEU A 160 -26.21 -4.66 1.47
CA LEU A 160 -24.84 -4.16 1.37
C LEU A 160 -23.94 -4.76 2.45
N LYS A 161 -24.41 -4.82 3.70
CA LYS A 161 -23.67 -5.47 4.78
C LYS A 161 -23.34 -6.93 4.48
N LYS A 162 -24.29 -7.66 3.91
CA LYS A 162 -24.11 -9.08 3.53
C LYS A 162 -23.15 -9.24 2.35
N GLU A 163 -23.20 -8.34 1.36
CA GLU A 163 -22.29 -8.36 0.20
C GLU A 163 -20.86 -8.03 0.59
N LEU A 164 -20.67 -6.97 1.38
CA LEU A 164 -19.36 -6.54 1.88
C LEU A 164 -18.70 -7.61 2.76
N ARG A 165 -19.48 -8.32 3.59
CA ARG A 165 -19.00 -9.48 4.36
C ARG A 165 -18.54 -10.61 3.48
N LYS A 166 -19.29 -10.98 2.42
CA LYS A 166 -18.91 -12.04 1.50
C LYS A 166 -17.59 -11.77 0.75
N LYS A 167 -17.30 -10.50 0.53
CA LYS A 167 -16.09 -10.06 -0.16
C LYS A 167 -14.86 -9.92 0.80
N ASN A 168 -15.00 -10.33 2.08
CA ASN A 168 -13.99 -10.22 3.15
C ASN A 168 -13.43 -8.81 3.38
N HIS A 169 -14.18 -7.78 3.00
CA HIS A 169 -13.71 -6.40 3.11
C HIS A 169 -14.04 -5.72 4.45
N LEU A 170 -14.83 -6.37 5.29
CA LEU A 170 -15.08 -5.93 6.66
C LEU A 170 -14.16 -6.59 7.70
N GLY A 171 -13.04 -7.20 7.25
CA GLY A 171 -12.05 -7.91 8.04
C GLY A 171 -12.06 -9.42 7.78
N ASP A 172 -10.86 -10.03 7.81
CA ASP A 172 -10.68 -11.47 7.59
C ASP A 172 -11.06 -12.31 8.82
N SER A 173 -11.24 -11.67 9.96
CA SER A 173 -11.63 -12.30 11.22
C SER A 173 -12.73 -11.51 11.89
N PHE A 174 -13.54 -12.19 12.69
CA PHE A 174 -14.56 -11.55 13.52
C PHE A 174 -14.01 -10.41 14.40
N ARG A 175 -12.78 -10.57 14.87
CA ARG A 175 -12.08 -9.54 15.65
C ARG A 175 -11.79 -8.27 14.82
N GLU A 176 -11.39 -8.43 13.58
CA GLU A 176 -11.15 -7.31 12.66
C GLU A 176 -12.46 -6.63 12.28
N GLU A 177 -13.50 -7.38 12.02
CA GLU A 177 -14.85 -6.86 11.75
C GLU A 177 -15.33 -5.96 12.89
N LEU A 178 -15.25 -6.42 14.15
CA LEU A 178 -15.62 -5.62 15.32
C LEU A 178 -14.80 -4.34 15.44
N LEU A 179 -13.49 -4.44 15.15
CA LEU A 179 -12.60 -3.29 15.22
C LEU A 179 -12.94 -2.25 14.15
N TYR A 180 -13.19 -2.67 12.92
CA TYR A 180 -13.59 -1.77 11.83
C TYR A 180 -14.93 -1.10 12.12
N VAL A 181 -15.94 -1.82 12.56
CA VAL A 181 -17.23 -1.25 12.94
C VAL A 181 -17.08 -0.21 14.06
N ALA A 182 -16.27 -0.50 15.09
CA ALA A 182 -16.01 0.45 16.17
C ALA A 182 -15.31 1.72 15.69
N ILE A 183 -14.29 1.58 14.84
CA ILE A 183 -13.55 2.71 14.25
C ILE A 183 -14.47 3.56 13.38
N ASP A 184 -15.28 2.94 12.55
CA ASP A 184 -16.17 3.63 11.62
C ASP A 184 -17.25 4.43 12.35
N GLU A 185 -17.84 3.89 13.41
CA GLU A 185 -18.79 4.63 14.24
C GLU A 185 -18.17 5.88 14.89
N ILE A 186 -16.91 5.78 15.31
CA ILE A 186 -16.19 6.90 15.91
C ILE A 186 -15.84 7.96 14.87
N LEU A 187 -15.36 7.56 13.70
CA LEU A 187 -15.06 8.48 12.60
C LEU A 187 -16.32 9.20 12.10
N ALA A 188 -17.46 8.53 12.11
CA ALA A 188 -18.74 9.18 11.80
C ALA A 188 -19.16 10.22 12.84
N LYS A 189 -18.94 9.95 14.13
CA LYS A 189 -19.13 10.94 15.20
C LYS A 189 -18.21 12.14 15.04
N GLN A 190 -16.95 11.90 14.65
CA GLN A 190 -15.95 12.95 14.45
C GLN A 190 -16.33 13.91 13.32
N LYS A 191 -16.87 13.39 12.20
CA LYS A 191 -17.38 14.25 11.09
C LYS A 191 -18.50 15.19 11.50
N LYS A 192 -19.19 14.93 12.60
CA LYS A 192 -20.26 15.77 13.16
C LYS A 192 -19.76 16.77 14.22
N SER A 193 -18.49 16.67 14.62
CA SER A 193 -17.89 17.52 15.63
C SER A 193 -16.99 18.57 14.97
N ASP A 194 -17.17 19.84 15.33
CA ASP A 194 -16.31 20.94 14.86
C ASP A 194 -14.88 20.90 15.43
N LYS A 195 -14.58 19.94 16.34
CA LYS A 195 -13.24 19.77 16.93
C LYS A 195 -12.68 18.41 16.56
N PRO A 196 -11.44 18.33 16.03
CA PRO A 196 -10.78 17.06 15.81
C PRO A 196 -10.48 16.39 17.16
N PHE A 197 -10.76 15.08 17.26
CA PHE A 197 -10.37 14.27 18.41
C PHE A 197 -8.84 14.13 18.46
N SER A 198 -8.29 14.17 19.68
CA SER A 198 -6.91 13.78 19.88
C SER A 198 -6.74 12.27 19.71
N ARG A 199 -5.53 11.81 19.39
CA ARG A 199 -5.25 10.37 19.24
C ARG A 199 -5.65 9.56 20.49
N LEU A 200 -5.43 10.09 21.68
CA LEU A 200 -5.80 9.44 22.95
C LEU A 200 -7.31 9.30 23.14
N GLU A 201 -8.08 10.30 22.72
CA GLU A 201 -9.54 10.26 22.78
C GLU A 201 -10.08 9.20 21.81
N VAL A 202 -9.56 9.13 20.57
CA VAL A 202 -9.92 8.10 19.60
C VAL A 202 -9.61 6.70 20.13
N GLU A 203 -8.40 6.47 20.67
CA GLU A 203 -8.00 5.17 21.22
C GLU A 203 -8.92 4.73 22.37
N LYS A 204 -9.33 5.66 23.23
CA LYS A 204 -10.23 5.38 24.35
C LYS A 204 -11.64 5.02 23.87
N GLU A 205 -12.21 5.84 22.98
CA GLU A 205 -13.55 5.58 22.42
C GLU A 205 -13.62 4.27 21.61
N VAL A 206 -12.57 3.97 20.80
CA VAL A 206 -12.47 2.69 20.06
C VAL A 206 -12.49 1.50 21.01
N LYS A 207 -11.77 1.60 22.13
CA LYS A 207 -11.73 0.53 23.13
C LYS A 207 -13.07 0.32 23.82
N GLU A 208 -13.72 1.41 24.23
CA GLU A 208 -15.04 1.37 24.88
C GLU A 208 -16.09 0.77 23.93
N LYS A 209 -16.10 1.20 22.67
CA LYS A 209 -17.04 0.70 21.66
C LYS A 209 -16.79 -0.76 21.28
N ALA A 210 -15.55 -1.18 21.16
CA ALA A 210 -15.20 -2.57 20.90
C ALA A 210 -15.67 -3.51 22.03
N ILE A 211 -15.58 -3.06 23.29
CA ILE A 211 -16.08 -3.82 24.45
C ILE A 211 -17.61 -3.94 24.36
N GLU A 212 -18.32 -2.85 24.11
CA GLU A 212 -19.79 -2.85 23.96
C GLU A 212 -20.26 -3.83 22.88
N LEU A 213 -19.58 -3.84 21.71
CA LEU A 213 -19.91 -4.76 20.61
C LEU A 213 -19.62 -6.22 20.97
N ILE A 214 -18.56 -6.50 21.73
CA ILE A 214 -18.24 -7.84 22.20
C ILE A 214 -19.30 -8.32 23.20
N ASP A 215 -19.71 -7.49 24.12
CA ASP A 215 -20.73 -7.82 25.12
C ASP A 215 -22.09 -8.07 24.47
N GLN A 216 -22.48 -7.27 23.47
CA GLN A 216 -23.67 -7.53 22.66
C GLN A 216 -23.62 -8.88 21.95
N PHE A 217 -22.48 -9.19 21.32
CA PHE A 217 -22.31 -10.46 20.61
C PHE A 217 -22.35 -11.66 21.55
N LEU A 218 -21.76 -11.55 22.74
CA LEU A 218 -21.79 -12.63 23.73
C LEU A 218 -23.20 -12.86 24.27
N SER A 219 -24.01 -11.80 24.46
CA SER A 219 -25.41 -11.92 24.86
C SER A 219 -26.30 -12.58 23.81
N ASP A 220 -26.01 -12.32 22.49
CA ASP A 220 -26.74 -12.94 21.37
C ASP A 220 -26.42 -14.44 21.17
N ILE A 221 -25.31 -14.94 21.76
CA ILE A 221 -24.96 -16.37 21.72
C ILE A 221 -25.59 -17.16 22.86
N GLU A 222 -25.95 -16.49 23.95
CA GLU A 222 -26.57 -17.13 25.14
C GLU A 222 -28.11 -17.27 25.03
N GLU A 223 -28.74 -16.69 24.01
CA GLU A 223 -30.14 -16.90 23.63
C GLU A 223 -30.27 -17.96 22.51
#